data_8b3bb99f5e27f6c754b8bfafbdfd8b67
#
_entry.id   8b3bb99f5e27f6c754b8bfafbdfd8b67
#
_cell.length_a   1.000
_cell.length_b   1.000
_cell.length_c   1.000
_cell.angle_alpha   90.00
_cell.angle_beta   90.00
_cell.angle_gamma   90.00
#
_symmetry.space_group_name_H-M   'P 1'
#
loop_
_entity.id
_entity.type
_entity.pdbx_description
1 polymer ?
#
loop_
_entity_poly.entity_id
_entity_poly.type
_entity_poly.pdbx_seq_one_letter_code
_entity_poly.pdbx_strand_id
1 'polypeptide(L)'
;MNARYGRSWAEKCIRINDRVFEYLKNTPSIKYVVMSSLFAQFVSRDSTVLTRDGDVVSGQEASVAAMIATIKRVKELGKVPVVFSPTPQDGDNIGRCLMKATLFGVDSGICDVRVSAAQARQAEIWDALRKIEAVAPVVWLADGLCSADLCRAAIDGIIVYRDKGHLSREGSAYVGKRLDFYGRLERAARRGTR
;
A
#
# COMPACT_ATOMS: atom_id res chain seq x y z
N MET A 1 -11.57 4.68 -12.20
CA MET A 1 -12.69 5.63 -11.92
C MET A 1 -13.79 4.88 -11.18
N ASN A 2 -14.54 5.52 -10.34
CA ASN A 2 -15.72 4.95 -9.69
C ASN A 2 -16.72 6.10 -9.45
N ALA A 3 -17.86 5.84 -8.82
CA ALA A 3 -18.87 6.88 -8.56
C ALA A 3 -18.32 8.12 -7.80
N ARG A 4 -17.22 7.97 -7.06
CA ARG A 4 -16.57 9.05 -6.29
C ARG A 4 -15.50 9.79 -7.11
N TYR A 5 -14.87 9.14 -8.08
CA TYR A 5 -13.73 9.66 -8.84
C TYR A 5 -13.99 9.55 -10.34
N GLY A 6 -14.48 10.62 -10.93
CA GLY A 6 -14.83 10.69 -12.35
C GLY A 6 -13.61 10.82 -13.28
N ARG A 7 -13.88 10.87 -14.58
CA ARG A 7 -12.88 10.98 -15.65
C ARG A 7 -11.90 12.16 -15.44
N SER A 8 -12.41 13.34 -15.13
CA SER A 8 -11.58 14.54 -14.90
C SER A 8 -10.56 14.36 -13.77
N TRP A 9 -10.94 13.65 -12.71
CA TRP A 9 -10.02 13.30 -11.63
C TRP A 9 -8.93 12.33 -12.11
N ALA A 10 -9.30 11.30 -12.86
CA ALA A 10 -8.35 10.34 -13.41
C ALA A 10 -7.35 11.00 -14.38
N GLU A 11 -7.81 11.90 -15.24
CA GLU A 11 -6.95 12.70 -16.12
C GLU A 11 -5.96 13.59 -15.36
N LYS A 12 -6.41 14.19 -14.23
CA LYS A 12 -5.50 14.94 -13.35
C LYS A 12 -4.43 14.04 -12.74
N CYS A 13 -4.80 12.83 -12.29
CA CYS A 13 -3.84 11.86 -11.77
C CYS A 13 -2.81 11.43 -12.82
N ILE A 14 -3.24 11.19 -14.07
CA ILE A 14 -2.32 10.87 -15.17
C ILE A 14 -1.31 12.02 -15.36
N ARG A 15 -1.77 13.27 -15.44
CA ARG A 15 -0.88 14.44 -15.59
C ARG A 15 0.09 14.61 -14.41
N ILE A 16 -0.36 14.35 -13.18
CA ILE A 16 0.52 14.40 -12.00
C ILE A 16 1.58 13.31 -12.12
N ASN A 17 1.17 12.09 -12.44
CA ASN A 17 2.11 10.98 -12.61
C ASN A 17 3.13 11.26 -13.73
N ASP A 18 2.74 11.88 -14.83
CA ASP A 18 3.67 12.26 -15.88
C ASP A 18 4.74 13.24 -15.39
N ARG A 19 4.36 14.22 -14.58
CA ARG A 19 5.33 15.13 -13.95
C ARG A 19 6.28 14.38 -12.98
N VAL A 20 5.77 13.39 -12.25
CA VAL A 20 6.61 12.53 -11.40
C VAL A 20 7.60 11.76 -12.26
N PHE A 21 7.18 11.19 -13.40
CA PHE A 21 8.08 10.49 -14.30
C PHE A 21 9.15 11.40 -14.90
N GLU A 22 8.81 12.63 -15.31
CA GLU A 22 9.79 13.62 -15.76
C GLU A 22 10.77 14.00 -14.65
N TYR A 23 10.29 14.16 -13.41
CA TYR A 23 11.15 14.42 -12.27
C TYR A 23 12.12 13.27 -12.02
N LEU A 24 11.64 12.01 -12.04
CA LEU A 24 12.46 10.82 -11.87
C LEU A 24 13.53 10.72 -12.97
N LYS A 25 13.17 11.01 -14.21
CA LYS A 25 14.09 11.00 -15.37
C LYS A 25 15.23 12.00 -15.17
N ASN A 26 14.91 13.20 -14.68
CA ASN A 26 15.85 14.29 -14.51
C ASN A 26 16.59 14.27 -13.17
N THR A 27 16.38 13.26 -12.32
CA THR A 27 17.01 13.13 -11.00
C THR A 27 17.75 11.79 -10.87
N PRO A 28 19.00 11.71 -11.38
CA PRO A 28 19.79 10.46 -11.37
C PRO A 28 20.07 9.90 -9.97
N SER A 29 20.11 10.76 -8.94
CA SER A 29 20.35 10.36 -7.54
C SER A 29 19.23 9.50 -6.95
N ILE A 30 18.02 9.56 -7.49
CA ILE A 30 16.93 8.68 -7.07
C ILE A 30 17.19 7.29 -7.64
N LYS A 31 17.38 6.31 -6.75
CA LYS A 31 17.59 4.90 -7.13
C LYS A 31 16.32 4.07 -7.01
N TYR A 32 15.56 4.30 -5.94
CA TYR A 32 14.35 3.53 -5.61
C TYR A 32 13.10 4.34 -5.79
N VAL A 33 12.06 3.72 -6.31
CA VAL A 33 10.70 4.30 -6.40
C VAL A 33 9.76 3.45 -5.56
N VAL A 34 9.40 3.95 -4.39
CA VAL A 34 8.45 3.28 -3.50
C VAL A 34 7.03 3.63 -3.90
N MET A 35 6.24 2.60 -4.16
CA MET A 35 4.81 2.73 -4.48
C MET A 35 3.99 2.11 -3.36
N SER A 36 3.13 2.89 -2.73
CA SER A 36 2.25 2.43 -1.66
C SER A 36 0.90 3.14 -1.74
N SER A 37 -0.15 2.42 -1.39
CA SER A 37 -1.52 2.92 -1.33
C SER A 37 -2.36 1.99 -0.46
N LEU A 38 -3.58 2.39 -0.15
CA LEU A 38 -4.59 1.47 0.40
C LEU A 38 -5.08 0.44 -0.64
N PHE A 39 -4.84 0.67 -1.91
CA PHE A 39 -5.17 -0.15 -3.07
C PHE A 39 -6.68 -0.43 -3.29
N ALA A 40 -7.48 -0.50 -2.24
CA ALA A 40 -8.90 -0.89 -2.30
C ALA A 40 -9.73 -0.17 -3.39
N GLN A 41 -9.35 1.06 -3.73
CA GLN A 41 -10.04 1.87 -4.75
C GLN A 41 -9.58 1.56 -6.19
N PHE A 42 -8.44 0.89 -6.34
CA PHE A 42 -7.78 0.74 -7.63
C PHE A 42 -7.73 -0.70 -8.11
N VAL A 43 -7.80 -1.69 -7.21
CA VAL A 43 -7.63 -3.10 -7.56
C VAL A 43 -8.83 -3.97 -7.24
N SER A 44 -10.01 -3.38 -6.96
CA SER A 44 -11.25 -4.14 -6.78
C SER A 44 -11.79 -4.63 -8.12
N ARG A 45 -12.65 -5.65 -8.08
CA ARG A 45 -13.34 -6.18 -9.28
C ARG A 45 -14.18 -5.13 -9.98
N ASP A 46 -14.68 -4.14 -9.25
CA ASP A 46 -15.51 -3.04 -9.77
C ASP A 46 -14.67 -1.81 -10.14
N SER A 47 -13.35 -1.89 -10.06
CA SER A 47 -12.50 -0.75 -10.40
C SER A 47 -12.53 -0.46 -11.89
N THR A 48 -12.47 0.83 -12.22
CA THR A 48 -12.41 1.32 -13.59
C THR A 48 -11.17 2.19 -13.75
N VAL A 49 -10.38 1.90 -14.76
CA VAL A 49 -9.12 2.58 -15.06
C VAL A 49 -9.25 3.37 -16.33
N LEU A 50 -8.79 4.62 -16.32
CA LEU A 50 -8.54 5.40 -17.52
C LEU A 50 -7.10 5.13 -17.97
N THR A 51 -6.93 4.61 -19.18
CA THR A 51 -5.61 4.41 -19.77
C THR A 51 -5.02 5.75 -20.23
N ARG A 52 -3.73 5.77 -20.58
CA ARG A 52 -3.09 6.98 -21.13
C ARG A 52 -3.62 7.35 -22.51
N ASP A 53 -4.06 6.36 -23.28
CA ASP A 53 -4.63 6.54 -24.61
C ASP A 53 -6.09 7.02 -24.57
N GLY A 54 -6.64 7.18 -23.36
CA GLY A 54 -7.97 7.70 -23.13
C GLY A 54 -9.07 6.64 -23.07
N ASP A 55 -8.72 5.35 -23.21
CA ASP A 55 -9.66 4.25 -23.09
C ASP A 55 -10.08 4.01 -21.65
N VAL A 56 -11.27 3.50 -21.46
CA VAL A 56 -11.81 3.12 -20.17
C VAL A 56 -11.92 1.61 -20.12
N VAL A 57 -11.15 1.01 -19.22
CA VAL A 57 -11.16 -0.44 -18.98
C VAL A 57 -11.56 -0.73 -17.52
N SER A 58 -12.15 -1.89 -17.27
CA SER A 58 -12.72 -2.22 -15.96
C SER A 58 -12.23 -3.57 -15.46
N GLY A 59 -12.29 -3.73 -14.15
CA GLY A 59 -11.94 -4.96 -13.45
C GLY A 59 -10.54 -4.97 -12.87
N GLN A 60 -10.32 -5.94 -12.00
CA GLN A 60 -9.05 -6.11 -11.29
C GLN A 60 -7.87 -6.34 -12.25
N GLU A 61 -8.05 -7.15 -13.30
CA GLU A 61 -6.99 -7.45 -14.26
C GLU A 61 -6.52 -6.19 -15.00
N ALA A 62 -7.45 -5.31 -15.39
CA ALA A 62 -7.13 -4.03 -16.01
C ALA A 62 -6.32 -3.13 -15.06
N SER A 63 -6.67 -3.11 -13.79
CA SER A 63 -5.97 -2.34 -12.76
C SER A 63 -4.56 -2.89 -12.49
N VAL A 64 -4.43 -4.20 -12.41
CA VAL A 64 -3.13 -4.88 -12.27
C VAL A 64 -2.25 -4.60 -13.49
N ALA A 65 -2.80 -4.72 -14.70
CA ALA A 65 -2.07 -4.42 -15.94
C ALA A 65 -1.58 -2.96 -15.98
N ALA A 66 -2.41 -2.00 -15.57
CA ALA A 66 -2.03 -0.59 -15.50
C ALA A 66 -0.90 -0.34 -14.47
N MET A 67 -0.94 -1.03 -13.34
CA MET A 67 0.12 -0.94 -12.34
C MET A 67 1.43 -1.59 -12.84
N ILE A 68 1.34 -2.73 -13.51
CA ILE A 68 2.50 -3.39 -14.15
C ILE A 68 3.11 -2.48 -15.21
N ALA A 69 2.30 -1.81 -16.04
CA ALA A 69 2.79 -0.84 -17.02
C ALA A 69 3.53 0.33 -16.34
N THR A 70 3.00 0.83 -15.22
CA THR A 70 3.67 1.87 -14.41
C THR A 70 5.01 1.39 -13.87
N ILE A 71 5.07 0.18 -13.34
CA ILE A 71 6.30 -0.47 -12.84
C ILE A 71 7.34 -0.59 -13.96
N LYS A 72 6.94 -1.05 -15.14
CA LYS A 72 7.83 -1.16 -16.31
C LYS A 72 8.42 0.19 -16.69
N ARG A 73 7.60 1.24 -16.75
CA ARG A 73 8.09 2.62 -17.02
C ARG A 73 9.12 3.09 -15.99
N VAL A 74 8.94 2.76 -14.71
CA VAL A 74 9.96 3.07 -13.67
C VAL A 74 11.27 2.34 -13.97
N LYS A 75 11.22 1.08 -14.37
CA LYS A 75 12.41 0.29 -14.74
C LYS A 75 13.12 0.84 -15.98
N GLU A 76 12.36 1.29 -16.98
CA GLU A 76 12.90 1.92 -18.21
C GLU A 76 13.70 3.20 -17.92
N LEU A 77 13.41 3.89 -16.81
CA LEU A 77 14.20 5.02 -16.30
C LEU A 77 15.47 4.59 -15.54
N GLY A 78 15.77 3.29 -15.49
CA GLY A 78 16.89 2.75 -14.71
C GLY A 78 16.68 2.81 -13.19
N LYS A 79 15.43 2.95 -12.75
CA LYS A 79 15.08 2.98 -11.32
C LYS A 79 14.55 1.63 -10.86
N VAL A 80 14.66 1.36 -9.57
CA VAL A 80 14.17 0.13 -8.95
C VAL A 80 12.82 0.38 -8.29
N PRO A 81 11.71 -0.14 -8.85
CA PRO A 81 10.41 -0.04 -8.22
C PRO A 81 10.28 -1.04 -7.08
N VAL A 82 9.72 -0.60 -5.95
CA VAL A 82 9.36 -1.45 -4.81
C VAL A 82 7.95 -1.09 -4.37
N VAL A 83 7.09 -2.08 -4.22
CA VAL A 83 5.72 -1.89 -3.77
C VAL A 83 5.62 -2.20 -2.28
N PHE A 84 4.96 -1.35 -1.50
CA PHE A 84 4.61 -1.62 -0.12
C PHE A 84 3.13 -1.94 -0.04
N SER A 85 2.79 -3.07 0.58
CA SER A 85 1.39 -3.43 0.81
C SER A 85 0.70 -2.42 1.75
N PRO A 86 -0.63 -2.36 1.76
CA PRO A 86 -1.33 -1.63 2.81
C PRO A 86 -1.13 -2.31 4.16
N THR A 87 -1.44 -1.57 5.23
CA THR A 87 -1.54 -2.13 6.56
C THR A 87 -2.67 -3.16 6.65
N PRO A 88 -2.54 -4.22 7.45
CA PRO A 88 -3.63 -5.14 7.72
C PRO A 88 -4.83 -4.40 8.32
N GLN A 89 -6.04 -4.65 7.82
CA GLN A 89 -7.28 -4.04 8.30
C GLN A 89 -8.48 -4.96 8.05
N ASP A 90 -9.42 -4.97 8.98
CA ASP A 90 -10.68 -5.73 8.90
C ASP A 90 -11.90 -4.90 8.49
N GLY A 91 -11.73 -3.59 8.37
CA GLY A 91 -12.77 -2.62 8.04
C GLY A 91 -13.25 -1.80 9.23
N ASP A 92 -12.91 -2.19 10.45
CA ASP A 92 -13.21 -1.44 11.65
C ASP A 92 -12.28 -0.23 11.82
N ASN A 93 -12.73 0.76 12.58
CA ASN A 93 -11.91 1.93 12.89
C ASN A 93 -11.02 1.65 14.10
N ILE A 94 -9.85 1.08 13.85
CA ILE A 94 -8.87 0.69 14.85
C ILE A 94 -8.45 1.88 15.70
N GLY A 95 -8.20 3.04 15.10
CA GLY A 95 -7.84 4.26 15.82
C GLY A 95 -8.94 4.70 16.80
N ARG A 96 -10.22 4.58 16.41
CA ARG A 96 -11.36 4.86 17.31
C ARG A 96 -11.46 3.83 18.43
N CYS A 97 -11.17 2.56 18.16
CA CYS A 97 -11.10 1.52 19.17
C CYS A 97 -10.03 1.87 20.21
N LEU A 98 -8.81 2.17 19.77
CA LEU A 98 -7.69 2.54 20.65
C LEU A 98 -7.98 3.77 21.50
N MET A 99 -8.60 4.79 20.91
CA MET A 99 -9.03 5.98 21.66
C MET A 99 -10.00 5.60 22.79
N LYS A 100 -10.98 4.74 22.52
CA LYS A 100 -11.92 4.25 23.53
C LYS A 100 -11.21 3.40 24.59
N ALA A 101 -10.35 2.48 24.18
CA ALA A 101 -9.57 1.65 25.10
C ALA A 101 -8.77 2.52 26.09
N THR A 102 -8.09 3.55 25.59
CA THR A 102 -7.36 4.51 26.41
C THR A 102 -8.28 5.27 27.36
N LEU A 103 -9.42 5.76 26.86
CA LEU A 103 -10.37 6.54 27.66
C LEU A 103 -10.97 5.73 28.82
N PHE A 104 -11.24 4.46 28.59
CA PHE A 104 -11.85 3.57 29.60
C PHE A 104 -10.85 2.71 30.38
N GLY A 105 -9.54 2.91 30.17
CA GLY A 105 -8.50 2.14 30.86
C GLY A 105 -8.50 0.65 30.51
N VAL A 106 -8.97 0.27 29.32
CA VAL A 106 -9.02 -1.10 28.83
C VAL A 106 -7.77 -1.39 28.03
N ASP A 107 -7.31 -2.65 28.05
CA ASP A 107 -6.14 -3.10 27.29
C ASP A 107 -6.32 -2.86 25.79
N SER A 108 -5.31 -2.28 25.15
CA SER A 108 -5.33 -1.96 23.71
C SER A 108 -5.38 -3.18 22.81
N GLY A 109 -5.04 -4.36 23.30
CA GLY A 109 -5.09 -5.61 22.56
C GLY A 109 -6.50 -6.02 22.10
N ILE A 110 -7.55 -5.44 22.71
CA ILE A 110 -8.93 -5.62 22.20
C ILE A 110 -9.14 -5.03 20.81
N CYS A 111 -8.24 -4.16 20.37
CA CYS A 111 -8.27 -3.50 19.06
C CYS A 111 -7.37 -4.19 18.03
N ASP A 112 -6.68 -5.27 18.42
CA ASP A 112 -5.83 -6.02 17.49
C ASP A 112 -6.68 -6.68 16.40
N VAL A 113 -6.16 -6.67 15.17
CA VAL A 113 -6.85 -7.19 14.00
C VAL A 113 -6.51 -8.67 13.83
N ARG A 114 -7.51 -9.52 13.70
CA ARG A 114 -7.27 -10.94 13.36
C ARG A 114 -6.71 -11.05 11.94
N VAL A 115 -5.65 -11.83 11.77
CA VAL A 115 -5.05 -12.08 10.45
C VAL A 115 -6.08 -12.61 9.47
N SER A 116 -6.94 -13.55 9.88
CA SER A 116 -8.01 -14.10 9.04
C SER A 116 -9.03 -13.05 8.59
N ALA A 117 -9.38 -12.10 9.46
CA ALA A 117 -10.30 -11.00 9.13
C ALA A 117 -9.65 -10.02 8.14
N ALA A 118 -8.37 -9.68 8.35
CA ALA A 118 -7.62 -8.85 7.41
C ALA A 118 -7.48 -9.51 6.03
N GLN A 119 -7.16 -10.82 6.00
CA GLN A 119 -7.09 -11.58 4.76
C GLN A 119 -8.42 -11.60 4.00
N ALA A 120 -9.52 -11.86 4.70
CA ALA A 120 -10.85 -11.85 4.08
C ALA A 120 -11.22 -10.46 3.55
N ARG A 121 -10.94 -9.41 4.33
CA ARG A 121 -11.26 -8.02 3.96
C ARG A 121 -10.43 -7.51 2.79
N GLN A 122 -9.16 -7.91 2.71
CA GLN A 122 -8.19 -7.42 1.73
C GLN A 122 -7.87 -8.45 0.64
N ALA A 123 -8.68 -9.50 0.49
CA ALA A 123 -8.39 -10.62 -0.41
C ALA A 123 -8.07 -10.17 -1.85
N GLU A 124 -8.86 -9.27 -2.43
CA GLU A 124 -8.64 -8.73 -3.78
C GLU A 124 -7.33 -7.94 -3.89
N ILE A 125 -6.97 -7.20 -2.83
CA ILE A 125 -5.73 -6.43 -2.79
C ILE A 125 -4.53 -7.38 -2.74
N TRP A 126 -4.60 -8.40 -1.90
CA TRP A 126 -3.51 -9.36 -1.75
C TRP A 126 -3.33 -10.18 -3.02
N ASP A 127 -4.42 -10.59 -3.69
CA ASP A 127 -4.34 -11.26 -4.98
C ASP A 127 -3.67 -10.39 -6.05
N ALA A 128 -4.08 -9.12 -6.16
CA ALA A 128 -3.46 -8.16 -7.07
C ALA A 128 -1.97 -7.96 -6.78
N LEU A 129 -1.59 -7.80 -5.51
CA LEU A 129 -0.19 -7.61 -5.13
C LEU A 129 0.67 -8.85 -5.39
N ARG A 130 0.14 -10.06 -5.21
CA ARG A 130 0.84 -11.30 -5.59
C ARG A 130 1.11 -11.38 -7.10
N LYS A 131 0.16 -10.93 -7.93
CA LYS A 131 0.40 -10.82 -9.39
C LYS A 131 1.49 -9.80 -9.71
N ILE A 132 1.56 -8.71 -8.95
CA ILE A 132 2.59 -7.67 -9.08
C ILE A 132 3.98 -8.18 -8.66
N GLU A 133 4.07 -9.11 -7.70
CA GLU A 133 5.34 -9.71 -7.28
C GLU A 133 6.11 -10.38 -8.43
N ALA A 134 5.44 -10.78 -9.49
CA ALA A 134 6.09 -11.32 -10.69
C ALA A 134 6.95 -10.27 -11.44
N VAL A 135 6.71 -8.97 -11.22
CA VAL A 135 7.37 -7.89 -11.95
C VAL A 135 8.10 -6.90 -11.05
N ALA A 136 7.75 -6.79 -9.78
CA ALA A 136 8.44 -5.94 -8.81
C ALA A 136 8.32 -6.51 -7.40
N PRO A 137 9.33 -6.36 -6.54
CA PRO A 137 9.25 -6.83 -5.17
C PRO A 137 8.15 -6.11 -4.39
N VAL A 138 7.42 -6.88 -3.58
CA VAL A 138 6.43 -6.35 -2.64
C VAL A 138 6.97 -6.52 -1.21
N VAL A 139 6.95 -5.44 -0.44
CA VAL A 139 7.22 -5.45 1.00
C VAL A 139 5.88 -5.54 1.71
N TRP A 140 5.60 -6.67 2.31
CA TRP A 140 4.37 -6.92 3.04
C TRP A 140 4.45 -6.31 4.45
N LEU A 141 3.61 -5.31 4.74
CA LEU A 141 3.58 -4.68 6.07
C LEU A 141 3.05 -5.65 7.14
N ALA A 142 2.25 -6.61 6.75
CA ALA A 142 1.78 -7.68 7.63
C ALA A 142 2.93 -8.45 8.27
N ASP A 143 4.04 -8.69 7.55
CA ASP A 143 5.20 -9.45 8.05
C ASP A 143 5.86 -8.81 9.28
N GLY A 144 5.59 -7.55 9.53
CA GLY A 144 6.14 -6.85 10.67
C GLY A 144 5.12 -6.42 11.72
N LEU A 145 3.86 -6.35 11.34
CA LEU A 145 2.76 -5.92 12.22
C LEU A 145 2.00 -7.11 12.82
N CYS A 146 2.08 -8.29 12.18
CA CYS A 146 1.32 -9.46 12.59
C CYS A 146 2.23 -10.55 13.16
N SER A 147 1.72 -11.27 14.14
CA SER A 147 2.14 -12.61 14.53
C SER A 147 1.25 -13.65 13.81
N ALA A 148 1.28 -14.92 14.22
CA ALA A 148 0.49 -15.96 13.57
C ALA A 148 -0.99 -15.62 13.38
N ASP A 149 -1.64 -15.05 14.40
CA ASP A 149 -3.09 -14.87 14.42
C ASP A 149 -3.56 -13.42 14.54
N LEU A 150 -2.69 -12.51 14.99
CA LEU A 150 -3.06 -11.14 15.32
C LEU A 150 -2.08 -10.12 14.73
N CYS A 151 -2.62 -9.04 14.18
CA CYS A 151 -1.89 -7.84 13.80
C CYS A 151 -2.08 -6.78 14.89
N ARG A 152 -1.00 -6.27 15.43
CA ARG A 152 -1.01 -5.40 16.62
C ARG A 152 -1.50 -4.01 16.29
N ALA A 153 -2.50 -3.56 17.03
CA ALA A 153 -3.03 -2.19 16.95
C ALA A 153 -2.15 -1.18 17.68
N ALA A 154 -1.48 -1.62 18.76
CA ALA A 154 -0.48 -0.87 19.49
C ALA A 154 0.75 -1.76 19.77
N ILE A 155 1.96 -1.17 19.77
CA ILE A 155 3.22 -1.89 19.99
C ILE A 155 4.07 -1.06 20.96
N ASP A 156 4.49 -1.67 22.07
CA ASP A 156 5.31 -1.02 23.11
C ASP A 156 4.71 0.32 23.60
N GLY A 157 3.37 0.35 23.75
CA GLY A 157 2.63 1.54 24.18
C GLY A 157 2.39 2.59 23.10
N ILE A 158 2.90 2.37 21.88
CA ILE A 158 2.72 3.29 20.75
C ILE A 158 1.51 2.86 19.92
N ILE A 159 0.56 3.77 19.74
CA ILE A 159 -0.60 3.58 18.87
C ILE A 159 -0.14 3.50 17.42
N VAL A 160 -0.32 2.35 16.78
CA VAL A 160 0.11 2.12 15.39
C VAL A 160 -0.88 2.72 14.40
N TYR A 161 -2.17 2.56 14.62
CA TYR A 161 -3.21 3.01 13.68
C TYR A 161 -3.86 4.31 14.12
N ARG A 162 -4.02 5.25 13.17
CA ARG A 162 -4.77 6.48 13.36
C ARG A 162 -6.27 6.30 13.13
N ASP A 163 -6.63 5.48 12.17
CA ASP A 163 -8.01 5.24 11.74
C ASP A 163 -8.19 3.79 11.25
N LYS A 164 -8.98 3.57 10.20
CA LYS A 164 -9.26 2.23 9.65
C LYS A 164 -8.03 1.55 9.03
N GLY A 165 -7.09 2.32 8.50
CA GLY A 165 -5.98 1.75 7.73
C GLY A 165 -4.75 2.65 7.60
N HIS A 166 -4.81 3.90 8.06
CA HIS A 166 -3.64 4.75 8.11
C HIS A 166 -2.88 4.54 9.42
N LEU A 167 -1.56 4.53 9.31
CA LEU A 167 -0.70 4.58 10.48
C LEU A 167 -0.82 5.96 11.17
N SER A 168 -0.65 6.00 12.48
CA SER A 168 -0.43 7.24 13.21
C SER A 168 0.96 7.79 12.84
N ARG A 169 1.22 9.05 13.16
CA ARG A 169 2.54 9.66 12.94
C ARG A 169 3.62 8.94 13.73
N GLU A 170 3.38 8.75 15.00
CA GLU A 170 4.27 8.06 15.94
C GLU A 170 4.42 6.59 15.57
N GLY A 171 3.28 5.94 15.25
CA GLY A 171 3.25 4.55 14.78
C GLY A 171 4.04 4.36 13.49
N SER A 172 3.90 5.24 12.51
CA SER A 172 4.67 5.11 11.25
C SER A 172 6.17 5.27 11.47
N ALA A 173 6.60 6.22 12.30
CA ALA A 173 8.00 6.42 12.63
C ALA A 173 8.58 5.21 13.40
N TYR A 174 7.83 4.72 14.39
CA TYR A 174 8.22 3.56 15.19
C TYR A 174 8.29 2.28 14.34
N VAL A 175 7.25 1.99 13.59
CA VAL A 175 7.17 0.81 12.72
C VAL A 175 8.24 0.86 11.64
N GLY A 176 8.45 2.03 11.02
CA GLY A 176 9.49 2.24 10.03
C GLY A 176 10.89 1.91 10.54
N LYS A 177 11.20 2.37 11.77
CA LYS A 177 12.47 2.10 12.43
C LYS A 177 12.59 0.65 12.91
N ARG A 178 11.60 0.15 13.65
CA ARG A 178 11.61 -1.21 14.25
C ARG A 178 11.61 -2.30 13.18
N LEU A 179 10.83 -2.13 12.11
CA LEU A 179 10.77 -3.10 11.01
C LEU A 179 11.88 -2.90 9.98
N ASP A 180 12.79 -1.98 10.24
CA ASP A 180 13.90 -1.69 9.32
C ASP A 180 13.39 -1.53 7.86
N PHE A 181 12.48 -0.58 7.65
CA PHE A 181 11.88 -0.38 6.32
C PHE A 181 12.92 -0.06 5.26
N TYR A 182 13.98 0.65 5.63
CA TYR A 182 15.07 0.94 4.71
C TYR A 182 15.81 -0.34 4.30
N GLY A 183 16.19 -1.16 5.25
CA GLY A 183 16.83 -2.45 4.93
C GLY A 183 15.90 -3.41 4.21
N ARG A 184 14.60 -3.41 4.51
CA ARG A 184 13.61 -4.18 3.74
C ARG A 184 13.51 -3.69 2.31
N LEU A 185 13.48 -2.37 2.08
CA LEU A 185 13.53 -1.76 0.76
C LEU A 185 14.77 -2.19 -0.01
N GLU A 186 15.97 -2.09 0.58
CA GLU A 186 17.21 -2.48 -0.07
C GLU A 186 17.24 -3.98 -0.41
N ARG A 187 16.86 -4.83 0.53
CA ARG A 187 16.79 -6.28 0.29
C ARG A 187 15.81 -6.64 -0.81
N ALA A 188 14.64 -6.00 -0.82
CA ALA A 188 13.63 -6.20 -1.86
C ALA A 188 14.15 -5.72 -3.22
N ALA A 189 14.78 -4.56 -3.28
CA ALA A 189 15.35 -4.00 -4.50
C ALA A 189 16.43 -4.91 -5.11
N ARG A 190 17.33 -5.47 -4.29
CA ARG A 190 18.38 -6.41 -4.75
C ARG A 190 17.82 -7.72 -5.32
N ARG A 191 16.64 -8.17 -4.85
CA ARG A 191 15.97 -9.37 -5.40
C ARG A 191 15.32 -9.07 -6.76
N GLY A 192 14.78 -7.88 -6.94
CA GLY A 192 14.12 -7.46 -8.18
C GLY A 192 15.06 -7.11 -9.35
N THR A 193 16.37 -7.09 -9.09
CA THR A 193 17.42 -6.86 -10.12
C THR A 193 18.09 -8.13 -10.64
N ARG A 194 17.69 -9.29 -10.14
CA ARG A 194 18.10 -10.61 -10.64
C ARG A 194 17.04 -11.19 -11.58
#